data_e86fea07efe697b46954470a45a59521
#
_entry.id   e86fea07efe697b46954470a45a59521
#
_cell.length_a   1.000
_cell.length_b   1.000
_cell.length_c   1.000
_cell.angle_alpha   90.00
_cell.angle_beta   90.00
_cell.angle_gamma   90.00
#
_symmetry.space_group_name_H-M   'P 1'
#
loop_
_entity.id
_entity.type
_entity.pdbx_description
1 polymer ?
#
loop_
_entity_poly.entity_id
_entity_poly.type
_entity_poly.pdbx_seq_one_letter_code
_entity_poly.pdbx_strand_id
1 'polypeptide(L)'
;MTEKMKPSGFDYLGNIPASWDAKRFKYCVQICNGGEYADIEVEEGGYPVIGSGGEFARASKYCYRGESVLLGRKGTVDKPLYVNDAFWCVDTMFYTKAKAGMVPKFLYYCALGFRFDYYVTATALPSMTQKDLGSEMIAVPPTDEQHAIADYLDVQCIKIDSVIADIEKQIETLQK
;
A
#
# COMPACT_ATOMS: atom_id res chain seq x y z
N MET A 1 -27.78 -7.52 -15.92
CA MET A 1 -28.53 -7.32 -14.64
C MET A 1 -27.78 -6.26 -13.87
N THR A 2 -28.44 -5.18 -13.45
CA THR A 2 -27.83 -4.15 -12.59
C THR A 2 -27.60 -4.76 -11.21
N GLU A 3 -26.36 -4.75 -10.73
CA GLU A 3 -26.01 -5.26 -9.42
C GLU A 3 -26.73 -4.46 -8.34
N LYS A 4 -27.28 -5.16 -7.33
CA LYS A 4 -27.99 -4.51 -6.23
C LYS A 4 -26.98 -3.82 -5.31
N MET A 5 -27.17 -2.53 -5.07
CA MET A 5 -26.34 -1.72 -4.18
C MET A 5 -26.90 -1.64 -2.78
N LYS A 6 -26.04 -1.44 -1.77
CA LYS A 6 -26.40 -1.15 -0.38
C LYS A 6 -25.51 -0.03 0.18
N PRO A 7 -26.02 0.78 1.15
CA PRO A 7 -25.16 1.73 1.86
C PRO A 7 -24.02 1.02 2.58
N SER A 8 -22.81 1.55 2.47
CA SER A 8 -21.64 1.03 3.23
C SER A 8 -21.70 1.39 4.72
N GLY A 9 -22.47 2.43 5.09
CA GLY A 9 -22.48 3.04 6.41
C GLY A 9 -21.37 4.09 6.61
N PHE A 10 -20.61 4.40 5.56
CA PHE A 10 -19.52 5.39 5.58
C PHE A 10 -19.62 6.31 4.37
N ASP A 11 -19.73 7.62 4.61
CA ASP A 11 -20.02 8.62 3.56
C ASP A 11 -19.02 8.57 2.41
N TYR A 12 -17.73 8.39 2.71
CA TYR A 12 -16.68 8.38 1.69
C TYR A 12 -16.62 7.08 0.87
N LEU A 13 -17.18 5.98 1.35
CA LEU A 13 -17.35 4.75 0.58
C LEU A 13 -18.67 4.72 -0.18
N GLY A 14 -19.65 5.52 0.23
CA GLY A 14 -20.97 5.62 -0.38
C GLY A 14 -21.71 4.29 -0.40
N ASN A 15 -22.35 3.99 -1.54
CA ASN A 15 -23.00 2.70 -1.77
C ASN A 15 -22.01 1.70 -2.36
N ILE A 16 -22.06 0.47 -1.85
CA ILE A 16 -21.27 -0.67 -2.33
C ILE A 16 -22.17 -1.79 -2.85
N PRO A 17 -21.69 -2.69 -3.71
CA PRO A 17 -22.42 -3.89 -4.11
C PRO A 17 -22.95 -4.66 -2.91
N ALA A 18 -24.15 -5.23 -3.03
CA ALA A 18 -24.78 -5.97 -1.92
C ALA A 18 -23.97 -7.18 -1.45
N SER A 19 -23.16 -7.75 -2.36
CA SER A 19 -22.21 -8.84 -2.12
C SER A 19 -20.95 -8.42 -1.34
N TRP A 20 -20.61 -7.13 -1.29
CA TRP A 20 -19.41 -6.62 -0.64
C TRP A 20 -19.63 -6.30 0.83
N ASP A 21 -18.56 -6.33 1.63
CA ASP A 21 -18.57 -5.91 3.03
C ASP A 21 -17.75 -4.65 3.25
N ALA A 22 -18.23 -3.73 4.11
CA ALA A 22 -17.40 -2.66 4.63
C ALA A 22 -16.64 -3.16 5.87
N LYS A 23 -15.31 -3.17 5.82
CA LYS A 23 -14.45 -3.68 6.92
C LYS A 23 -13.36 -2.68 7.29
N ARG A 24 -13.01 -2.63 8.57
CA ARG A 24 -11.80 -1.91 8.98
C ARG A 24 -10.56 -2.66 8.53
N PHE A 25 -9.55 -1.95 8.07
CA PHE A 25 -8.32 -2.50 7.52
C PHE A 25 -7.63 -3.50 8.47
N LYS A 26 -7.66 -3.26 9.77
CA LYS A 26 -7.15 -4.20 10.80
C LYS A 26 -7.80 -5.59 10.79
N TYR A 27 -8.97 -5.73 10.21
CA TYR A 27 -9.63 -7.04 10.08
C TYR A 27 -9.19 -7.76 8.80
N CYS A 28 -8.58 -7.05 7.87
CA CYS A 28 -8.10 -7.57 6.59
C CYS A 28 -6.60 -7.92 6.63
N VAL A 29 -5.83 -7.27 7.52
CA VAL A 29 -4.38 -7.48 7.66
C VAL A 29 -3.95 -7.57 9.11
N GLN A 30 -2.74 -8.10 9.33
CA GLN A 30 -1.92 -7.85 10.51
C GLN A 30 -0.92 -6.75 10.14
N ILE A 31 -0.92 -5.63 10.86
CA ILE A 31 0.05 -4.55 10.69
C ILE A 31 1.23 -4.84 11.63
N CYS A 32 2.44 -4.88 11.07
CA CYS A 32 3.68 -5.20 11.77
C CYS A 32 4.62 -3.99 11.73
N ASN A 33 5.42 -3.81 12.78
CA ASN A 33 6.47 -2.79 12.81
C ASN A 33 7.64 -3.22 11.92
N GLY A 34 8.24 -2.26 11.22
CA GLY A 34 9.60 -2.40 10.73
C GLY A 34 10.63 -2.31 11.85
N GLY A 35 11.89 -2.45 11.53
CA GLY A 35 12.99 -2.49 12.50
C GLY A 35 14.26 -1.81 12.01
N GLU A 36 15.18 -1.60 12.93
CA GLU A 36 16.53 -1.13 12.65
C GLU A 36 17.26 -2.15 11.76
N TYR A 37 18.10 -1.66 10.86
CA TYR A 37 18.82 -2.51 9.89
C TYR A 37 20.35 -2.39 9.96
N ALA A 38 20.89 -1.41 10.68
CA ALA A 38 22.32 -1.11 10.70
C ALA A 38 23.19 -2.34 11.05
N ASP A 39 22.76 -3.17 12.02
CA ASP A 39 23.51 -4.35 12.45
C ASP A 39 23.44 -5.51 11.44
N ILE A 40 22.63 -5.41 10.42
CA ILE A 40 22.41 -6.46 9.40
C ILE A 40 22.66 -5.96 8.00
N GLU A 41 23.11 -4.73 7.83
CA GLU A 41 23.45 -4.15 6.54
C GLU A 41 24.61 -4.90 5.87
N VAL A 42 24.54 -5.05 4.56
CA VAL A 42 25.58 -5.67 3.73
C VAL A 42 25.78 -4.85 2.47
N GLU A 43 27.03 -4.80 1.96
CA GLU A 43 27.34 -4.04 0.75
C GLU A 43 26.80 -4.74 -0.51
N GLU A 44 26.83 -6.08 -0.53
CA GLU A 44 26.41 -6.88 -1.69
C GLU A 44 25.52 -8.04 -1.26
N GLY A 45 24.66 -8.48 -2.18
CA GLY A 45 23.76 -9.63 -1.94
C GLY A 45 22.64 -9.31 -0.96
N GLY A 46 22.17 -10.29 -0.21
CA GLY A 46 21.13 -10.15 0.81
C GLY A 46 19.75 -9.72 0.27
N TYR A 47 18.97 -9.08 1.11
CA TYR A 47 17.58 -8.72 0.86
C TYR A 47 17.42 -7.18 0.82
N PRO A 48 16.49 -6.64 0.03
CA PRO A 48 16.26 -5.20 -0.03
C PRO A 48 15.82 -4.65 1.34
N VAL A 49 16.41 -3.54 1.74
CA VAL A 49 15.95 -2.70 2.85
C VAL A 49 15.07 -1.61 2.27
N ILE A 50 13.81 -1.58 2.69
CA ILE A 50 12.79 -0.72 2.09
C ILE A 50 12.33 0.34 3.08
N GLY A 51 12.47 1.59 2.67
CA GLY A 51 11.90 2.77 3.30
C GLY A 51 10.80 3.39 2.45
N SER A 52 10.32 4.58 2.82
CA SER A 52 9.24 5.28 2.11
C SER A 52 9.57 5.69 0.67
N GLY A 53 10.84 5.75 0.32
CA GLY A 53 11.33 6.02 -1.04
C GLY A 53 11.61 4.75 -1.87
N GLY A 54 11.34 3.57 -1.33
CA GLY A 54 11.67 2.28 -1.96
C GLY A 54 12.94 1.65 -1.37
N GLU A 55 13.60 0.79 -2.13
CA GLU A 55 14.86 0.16 -1.75
C GLU A 55 16.00 1.18 -1.72
N PHE A 56 16.82 1.16 -0.67
CA PHE A 56 17.96 2.07 -0.53
C PHE A 56 19.20 1.42 0.10
N ALA A 57 19.10 0.21 0.63
CA ALA A 57 20.20 -0.56 1.22
C ALA A 57 19.92 -2.07 1.08
N ARG A 58 20.87 -2.89 1.52
CA ARG A 58 20.75 -4.36 1.53
C ARG A 58 21.00 -4.89 2.93
N ALA A 59 20.31 -5.96 3.32
CA ALA A 59 20.46 -6.61 4.62
C ALA A 59 20.69 -8.11 4.49
N SER A 60 21.47 -8.70 5.41
CA SER A 60 21.74 -10.14 5.46
C SER A 60 20.52 -10.96 5.91
N LYS A 61 19.46 -10.29 6.41
CA LYS A 61 18.22 -10.91 6.88
C LYS A 61 17.00 -10.20 6.28
N TYR A 62 15.87 -10.87 6.30
CA TYR A 62 14.57 -10.28 5.95
C TYR A 62 13.62 -10.32 7.16
N CYS A 63 12.70 -9.37 7.25
CA CYS A 63 11.65 -9.36 8.26
C CYS A 63 10.38 -10.11 7.82
N TYR A 64 10.15 -10.17 6.51
CA TYR A 64 9.02 -10.88 5.92
C TYR A 64 9.36 -11.35 4.50
N ARG A 65 8.76 -12.47 4.10
CA ARG A 65 8.82 -13.01 2.72
C ARG A 65 7.41 -13.24 2.23
N GLY A 66 7.09 -12.65 1.09
CA GLY A 66 5.79 -12.74 0.42
C GLY A 66 5.22 -11.36 0.10
N GLU A 67 3.99 -11.37 -0.39
CA GLU A 67 3.30 -10.14 -0.76
C GLU A 67 2.92 -9.31 0.47
N SER A 68 3.24 -8.04 0.44
CA SER A 68 2.98 -7.11 1.55
C SER A 68 2.70 -5.70 1.05
N VAL A 69 1.83 -5.00 1.76
CA VAL A 69 1.69 -3.54 1.63
C VAL A 69 2.52 -2.88 2.72
N LEU A 70 3.43 -1.99 2.33
CA LEU A 70 4.22 -1.19 3.23
C LEU A 70 3.57 0.18 3.39
N LEU A 71 3.46 0.65 4.62
CA LEU A 71 2.75 1.88 5.00
C LEU A 71 3.67 2.78 5.81
N GLY A 72 3.68 4.06 5.51
CA GLY A 72 4.48 5.03 6.24
C GLY A 72 4.04 5.17 7.70
N ARG A 73 5.02 5.18 8.60
CA ARG A 73 4.85 5.45 10.04
C ARG A 73 5.25 6.87 10.40
N LYS A 74 6.36 7.36 9.80
CA LYS A 74 6.90 8.70 10.04
C LYS A 74 7.42 9.28 8.73
N GLY A 75 7.27 10.59 8.54
CA GLY A 75 7.70 11.29 7.34
C GLY A 75 6.71 11.12 6.20
N THR A 76 7.08 10.47 5.11
CA THR A 76 6.18 10.19 3.98
C THR A 76 5.21 9.08 4.36
N VAL A 77 3.99 9.45 4.76
CA VAL A 77 2.96 8.50 5.21
C VAL A 77 1.95 8.15 4.11
N ASP A 78 1.84 8.98 3.09
CA ASP A 78 0.83 8.97 2.02
C ASP A 78 1.23 8.20 0.76
N LYS A 79 2.34 7.45 0.83
CA LYS A 79 2.86 6.66 -0.29
C LYS A 79 2.98 5.18 0.09
N PRO A 80 1.91 4.42 0.09
CA PRO A 80 1.97 2.97 0.24
C PRO A 80 2.84 2.33 -0.84
N LEU A 81 3.59 1.29 -0.48
CA LEU A 81 4.37 0.50 -1.42
C LEU A 81 3.87 -0.95 -1.43
N TYR A 82 4.00 -1.62 -2.56
CA TYR A 82 3.73 -3.04 -2.68
C TYR A 82 5.04 -3.80 -2.91
N VAL A 83 5.24 -4.87 -2.17
CA VAL A 83 6.41 -5.74 -2.28
C VAL A 83 5.95 -7.19 -2.39
N ASN A 84 6.58 -7.95 -3.27
CA ASN A 84 6.28 -9.36 -3.51
C ASN A 84 7.55 -10.20 -3.52
N ASP A 85 8.32 -10.16 -2.45
CA ASP A 85 9.48 -11.03 -2.19
C ASP A 85 9.90 -10.90 -0.72
N ALA A 86 11.09 -11.42 -0.39
CA ALA A 86 11.70 -11.22 0.91
C ALA A 86 12.32 -9.82 1.03
N PHE A 87 12.02 -9.11 2.11
CA PHE A 87 12.49 -7.75 2.35
C PHE A 87 12.72 -7.48 3.84
N TRP A 88 13.50 -6.44 4.12
CA TRP A 88 13.54 -5.79 5.43
C TRP A 88 12.82 -4.46 5.36
N CYS A 89 11.89 -4.24 6.27
CA CYS A 89 11.14 -2.99 6.41
C CYS A 89 11.78 -2.16 7.53
N VAL A 90 12.09 -0.88 7.27
CA VAL A 90 12.69 0.01 8.29
C VAL A 90 11.68 0.43 9.36
N ASP A 91 12.17 0.90 10.51
CA ASP A 91 11.38 1.29 11.68
C ASP A 91 10.45 2.49 11.45
N THR A 92 10.72 3.31 10.42
CA THR A 92 9.85 4.42 10.00
C THR A 92 8.67 3.99 9.14
N MET A 93 8.51 2.69 8.92
CA MET A 93 7.41 2.09 8.18
C MET A 93 6.76 0.93 8.92
N PHE A 94 5.58 0.56 8.47
CA PHE A 94 4.91 -0.70 8.79
C PHE A 94 4.89 -1.60 7.56
N TYR A 95 4.84 -2.91 7.76
CA TYR A 95 4.49 -3.86 6.73
C TYR A 95 3.26 -4.66 7.13
N THR A 96 2.57 -5.25 6.17
CA THR A 96 1.33 -5.97 6.41
C THR A 96 1.45 -7.45 6.05
N LYS A 97 0.71 -8.27 6.79
CA LYS A 97 0.45 -9.67 6.44
C LYS A 97 -1.05 -9.79 6.17
N ALA A 98 -1.42 -10.12 4.96
CA ALA A 98 -2.82 -10.31 4.59
C ALA A 98 -3.44 -11.47 5.37
N LYS A 99 -4.68 -11.32 5.81
CA LYS A 99 -5.44 -12.40 6.44
C LYS A 99 -6.12 -13.27 5.39
N ALA A 100 -6.61 -14.44 5.81
CA ALA A 100 -7.30 -15.36 4.94
C ALA A 100 -8.45 -14.69 4.14
N GLY A 101 -8.51 -14.98 2.85
CA GLY A 101 -9.48 -14.38 1.93
C GLY A 101 -9.17 -12.95 1.47
N MET A 102 -8.01 -12.40 1.83
CA MET A 102 -7.57 -11.08 1.39
C MET A 102 -6.43 -11.18 0.39
N VAL A 103 -6.54 -10.45 -0.70
CA VAL A 103 -5.54 -10.35 -1.78
C VAL A 103 -4.62 -9.16 -1.49
N PRO A 104 -3.31 -9.36 -1.26
CA PRO A 104 -2.40 -8.28 -0.87
C PRO A 104 -2.36 -7.14 -1.88
N LYS A 105 -2.38 -7.45 -3.17
CA LYS A 105 -2.37 -6.45 -4.24
C LYS A 105 -3.65 -5.59 -4.24
N PHE A 106 -4.80 -6.19 -4.01
CA PHE A 106 -6.06 -5.46 -3.80
C PHE A 106 -5.96 -4.53 -2.58
N LEU A 107 -5.41 -5.01 -1.47
CA LEU A 107 -5.20 -4.20 -0.27
C LEU A 107 -4.24 -3.03 -0.50
N TYR A 108 -3.25 -3.18 -1.37
CA TYR A 108 -2.39 -2.08 -1.81
C TYR A 108 -3.19 -0.98 -2.51
N TYR A 109 -4.06 -1.34 -3.45
CA TYR A 109 -4.93 -0.37 -4.12
C TYR A 109 -5.91 0.30 -3.16
N CYS A 110 -6.44 -0.44 -2.19
CA CYS A 110 -7.24 0.16 -1.11
C CYS A 110 -6.42 1.18 -0.31
N ALA A 111 -5.16 0.85 0.02
CA ALA A 111 -4.30 1.72 0.81
C ALA A 111 -3.92 3.01 0.08
N LEU A 112 -3.79 3.00 -1.25
CA LEU A 112 -3.62 4.22 -2.05
C LEU A 112 -4.79 5.21 -1.92
N GLY A 113 -5.98 4.72 -1.59
CA GLY A 113 -7.18 5.52 -1.36
C GLY A 113 -7.41 5.94 0.10
N PHE A 114 -6.49 5.68 1.01
CA PHE A 114 -6.62 6.10 2.41
C PHE A 114 -6.56 7.63 2.53
N ARG A 115 -7.30 8.17 3.49
CA ARG A 115 -7.38 9.63 3.72
C ARG A 115 -6.24 10.10 4.62
N PHE A 116 -5.02 10.01 4.11
CA PHE A 116 -3.82 10.40 4.85
C PHE A 116 -3.82 11.85 5.31
N ASP A 117 -4.40 12.75 4.53
CA ASP A 117 -4.58 14.17 4.83
C ASP A 117 -5.32 14.42 6.17
N TYR A 118 -6.23 13.53 6.54
CA TYR A 118 -6.95 13.59 7.81
C TYR A 118 -6.03 13.44 9.03
N TYR A 119 -4.89 12.76 8.85
CA TYR A 119 -3.92 12.47 9.92
C TYR A 119 -2.70 13.40 9.91
N VAL A 120 -2.52 14.19 8.85
CA VAL A 120 -1.39 15.11 8.70
C VAL A 120 -1.77 16.47 9.27
N THR A 121 -1.19 16.81 10.44
CA THR A 121 -1.36 18.14 11.03
C THR A 121 -0.25 19.08 10.54
N ALA A 122 -0.57 20.35 10.25
CA ALA A 122 0.29 21.32 9.59
C ALA A 122 1.58 21.70 10.36
N THR A 123 1.77 21.24 11.60
CA THR A 123 2.86 21.70 12.50
C THR A 123 3.81 20.61 12.97
N ALA A 124 3.61 19.37 12.59
CA ALA A 124 4.45 18.25 13.03
C ALA A 124 4.86 17.35 11.86
N LEU A 125 5.97 16.62 12.03
CA LEU A 125 6.35 15.56 11.10
C LEU A 125 5.17 14.59 10.97
N PRO A 126 4.64 14.34 9.75
CA PRO A 126 3.55 13.41 9.56
C PRO A 126 3.86 12.06 10.20
N SER A 127 2.92 11.55 10.96
CA SER A 127 3.06 10.25 11.59
C SER A 127 1.72 9.53 11.68
N MET A 128 1.75 8.22 11.48
CA MET A 128 0.59 7.36 11.61
C MET A 128 0.87 6.22 12.58
N THR A 129 -0.15 5.83 13.32
CA THR A 129 -0.09 4.67 14.19
C THR A 129 -0.75 3.45 13.54
N GLN A 130 -0.46 2.25 14.04
CA GLN A 130 -1.19 1.05 13.62
C GLN A 130 -2.71 1.17 13.87
N LYS A 131 -3.10 1.94 14.91
CA LYS A 131 -4.51 2.20 15.22
C LYS A 131 -5.17 3.04 14.15
N ASP A 132 -4.49 4.10 13.68
CA ASP A 132 -5.00 4.99 12.63
C ASP A 132 -5.19 4.19 11.34
N LEU A 133 -4.12 3.57 10.84
CA LEU A 133 -4.14 2.72 9.66
C LEU A 133 -5.18 1.59 9.76
N GLY A 134 -5.22 0.93 10.92
CA GLY A 134 -6.16 -0.16 11.16
C GLY A 134 -7.63 0.28 11.25
N SER A 135 -7.89 1.58 11.46
CA SER A 135 -9.24 2.15 11.56
C SER A 135 -9.83 2.52 10.19
N GLU A 136 -8.99 2.66 9.15
CA GLU A 136 -9.44 2.92 7.79
C GLU A 136 -10.46 1.87 7.34
N MET A 137 -11.55 2.35 6.73
CA MET A 137 -12.59 1.47 6.21
C MET A 137 -12.36 1.20 4.72
N ILE A 138 -12.48 -0.05 4.33
CA ILE A 138 -12.42 -0.47 2.93
C ILE A 138 -13.64 -1.28 2.57
N ALA A 139 -14.05 -1.20 1.31
CA ALA A 139 -15.07 -2.07 0.74
C ALA A 139 -14.40 -3.36 0.24
N VAL A 140 -14.83 -4.49 0.76
CA VAL A 140 -14.19 -5.80 0.53
C VAL A 140 -15.10 -6.68 -0.31
N PRO A 141 -14.75 -6.92 -1.58
CA PRO A 141 -15.44 -7.87 -2.45
C PRO A 141 -15.10 -9.32 -2.12
N PRO A 142 -15.80 -10.30 -2.69
CA PRO A 142 -15.35 -11.70 -2.75
C PRO A 142 -13.93 -11.81 -3.33
N THR A 143 -13.19 -12.85 -2.95
CA THR A 143 -11.76 -12.98 -3.30
C THR A 143 -11.49 -12.95 -4.81
N ASP A 144 -12.36 -13.58 -5.60
CA ASP A 144 -12.22 -13.60 -7.07
C ASP A 144 -12.35 -12.18 -7.67
N GLU A 145 -13.25 -11.37 -7.12
CA GLU A 145 -13.40 -9.97 -7.52
C GLU A 145 -12.21 -9.12 -7.06
N GLN A 146 -11.62 -9.40 -5.87
CA GLN A 146 -10.41 -8.73 -5.43
C GLN A 146 -9.26 -8.92 -6.43
N HIS A 147 -9.07 -10.16 -6.92
CA HIS A 147 -8.08 -10.45 -7.97
C HIS A 147 -8.40 -9.69 -9.26
N ALA A 148 -9.63 -9.80 -9.74
CA ALA A 148 -10.03 -9.11 -10.98
C ALA A 148 -9.85 -7.59 -10.92
N ILE A 149 -10.14 -6.96 -9.78
CA ILE A 149 -9.93 -5.53 -9.54
C ILE A 149 -8.44 -5.20 -9.53
N ALA A 150 -7.63 -5.97 -8.81
CA ALA A 150 -6.20 -5.75 -8.73
C ALA A 150 -5.53 -5.88 -10.10
N ASP A 151 -5.84 -6.93 -10.86
CA ASP A 151 -5.31 -7.17 -12.20
C ASP A 151 -5.73 -6.07 -13.18
N TYR A 152 -6.99 -5.62 -13.12
CA TYR A 152 -7.46 -4.51 -13.93
C TYR A 152 -6.70 -3.22 -13.63
N LEU A 153 -6.54 -2.89 -12.35
CA LEU A 153 -5.83 -1.69 -11.93
C LEU A 153 -4.34 -1.74 -12.29
N ASP A 154 -3.68 -2.89 -12.15
CA ASP A 154 -2.28 -3.06 -12.62
C ASP A 154 -2.14 -2.72 -14.10
N VAL A 155 -3.03 -3.25 -14.95
CA VAL A 155 -3.02 -2.96 -16.38
C VAL A 155 -3.25 -1.47 -16.68
N GLN A 156 -4.16 -0.81 -15.96
CA GLN A 156 -4.43 0.62 -16.17
C GLN A 156 -3.26 1.49 -15.68
N CYS A 157 -2.68 1.18 -14.52
CA CYS A 157 -1.51 1.89 -14.00
C CYS A 157 -0.32 1.80 -14.95
N ILE A 158 -0.01 0.61 -15.48
CA ILE A 158 1.08 0.43 -16.47
C ILE A 158 0.86 1.31 -17.71
N LYS A 159 -0.38 1.41 -18.20
CA LYS A 159 -0.68 2.29 -19.36
C LYS A 159 -0.49 3.76 -19.02
N ILE A 160 -0.92 4.19 -17.84
CA ILE A 160 -0.77 5.58 -17.38
C ILE A 160 0.72 5.91 -17.23
N ASP A 161 1.51 5.04 -16.60
CA ASP A 161 2.95 5.22 -16.41
C ASP A 161 3.68 5.31 -17.74
N SER A 162 3.30 4.49 -18.74
CA SER A 162 3.84 4.56 -20.09
C SER A 162 3.57 5.92 -20.75
N VAL A 163 2.35 6.44 -20.61
CA VAL A 163 1.99 7.76 -21.17
C VAL A 163 2.76 8.88 -20.47
N ILE A 164 2.93 8.79 -19.14
CA ILE A 164 3.71 9.76 -18.37
C ILE A 164 5.16 9.77 -18.85
N ALA A 165 5.80 8.61 -18.98
CA ALA A 165 7.17 8.49 -19.45
C ALA A 165 7.36 9.05 -20.88
N ASP A 166 6.39 8.84 -21.78
CA ASP A 166 6.42 9.40 -23.13
C ASP A 166 6.32 10.93 -23.12
N ILE A 167 5.45 11.49 -22.26
CA ILE A 167 5.30 12.95 -22.11
C ILE A 167 6.58 13.56 -21.52
N GLU A 168 7.18 12.97 -20.50
CA GLU A 168 8.43 13.43 -19.89
C GLU A 168 9.56 13.48 -20.94
N LYS A 169 9.68 12.44 -21.77
CA LYS A 169 10.65 12.40 -22.87
C LYS A 169 10.41 13.48 -23.91
N GLN A 170 9.14 13.78 -24.21
CA GLN A 170 8.80 14.89 -25.13
C GLN A 170 9.20 16.25 -24.54
N ILE A 171 8.93 16.48 -23.24
CA ILE A 171 9.32 17.69 -22.53
C ILE A 171 10.83 17.89 -22.59
N GLU A 172 11.62 16.86 -22.26
CA GLU A 172 13.08 16.92 -22.34
C GLU A 172 13.58 17.25 -23.75
N THR A 173 12.90 16.75 -24.79
CA THR A 173 13.27 17.02 -26.19
C THR A 173 12.99 18.45 -26.58
N LEU A 174 11.92 19.07 -26.08
CA LEU A 174 11.54 20.46 -26.38
C LEU A 174 12.36 21.50 -25.59
N GLN A 175 13.02 21.10 -24.50
CA GLN A 175 13.87 21.96 -23.69
C GLN A 175 15.33 22.04 -24.18
N LYS A 176 15.69 21.22 -25.13
CA LYS A 176 17.02 21.22 -25.83
C LYS A 176 17.01 22.08 -27.07
#